data_862f4d2b01276ccfc945d4b36a4f710f
#
_entry.id   862f4d2b01276ccfc945d4b36a4f710f
#
_cell.length_a   1.000
_cell.length_b   1.000
_cell.length_c   1.000
_cell.angle_alpha   90.00
_cell.angle_beta   90.00
_cell.angle_gamma   90.00
#
_symmetry.space_group_name_H-M   'P 1'
#
loop_
_entity.id
_entity.type
_entity.pdbx_description
1 polymer ?
#
loop_
_entity_poly.entity_id
_entity_poly.type
_entity_poly.pdbx_seq_one_letter_code
_entity_poly.pdbx_strand_id
1 'polypeptide(L)'
;MKPLALITAALALAAPAGEHPGDFAYTAPISAGAAASHYRFALPLEAYRGAARRDLGDMRIFNAAGEPVPYAFAPRELPRARVMVQSARIFPLYGDEARGLEGTTVRVERSARGSVLSVAVTDRAAPARRRLLGYLLDPGGTKLLKDALVLDWDTADGFSGHAQVEGTDDFRQWHSVATRAPILALQHAGASLERSRVELGGSRARYLRLSLSGVPKGFVLKAVRLELRPESLQPARAWLPLAGVAGKASGEWLFDTGGHFPVDRVRLQLPELNTVAQVQLLTRERVDDRWRLVALGITYRLAGDAGDVVSPEFAASSHSERYWMLKVDQKGGGLGAGEVRLEIGWLPHELVFAARGVPPFTLAYGNDKSMPGAAPLAVVLPQRPDGATPSTPVATVGAIAARADTSFAAQPLRFVRELTERRDVRKWLLWGALVAGVLVLAWMAMRLLRELGKPS
;
A
#
# COMPACT_ATOMS: atom_id res chain seq x y z
N MET A 1 82.91 6.32 -1.54
CA MET A 1 81.73 5.63 -1.86
C MET A 1 80.84 5.54 -0.62
N LYS A 2 79.79 6.37 -0.53
CA LYS A 2 78.87 6.36 0.60
C LYS A 2 77.55 5.67 0.12
N PRO A 3 77.01 4.70 0.84
CA PRO A 3 75.72 4.09 0.44
C PRO A 3 74.55 5.02 0.80
N LEU A 4 73.70 5.25 -0.17
CA LEU A 4 72.41 5.96 -0.08
C LEU A 4 71.41 5.01 0.56
N ALA A 5 70.89 5.30 1.75
CA ALA A 5 69.87 4.56 2.38
C ALA A 5 68.51 5.02 1.79
N LEU A 6 67.81 4.13 1.08
CA LEU A 6 66.43 4.32 0.61
C LEU A 6 65.48 4.12 1.80
N ILE A 7 64.86 5.20 2.27
CA ILE A 7 63.78 5.12 3.23
C ILE A 7 62.48 4.92 2.43
N THR A 8 61.98 3.68 2.37
CA THR A 8 60.63 3.36 1.87
C THR A 8 59.63 3.71 2.96
N ALA A 9 58.97 4.86 2.80
CA ALA A 9 57.80 5.20 3.60
C ALA A 9 56.61 4.35 3.11
N ALA A 10 56.23 3.32 3.87
CA ALA A 10 55.01 2.59 3.70
C ALA A 10 53.84 3.50 4.09
N LEU A 11 53.14 4.06 3.10
CA LEU A 11 51.83 4.67 3.31
C LEU A 11 50.86 3.54 3.67
N ALA A 12 50.58 3.35 4.96
CA ALA A 12 49.44 2.55 5.39
C ALA A 12 48.16 3.28 4.93
N LEU A 13 47.54 2.81 3.86
CA LEU A 13 46.16 3.16 3.59
C LEU A 13 45.34 2.66 4.78
N ALA A 14 44.97 3.57 5.68
CA ALA A 14 43.97 3.29 6.68
C ALA A 14 42.68 2.96 5.91
N ALA A 15 42.19 1.71 6.04
CA ALA A 15 40.87 1.36 5.61
C ALA A 15 39.88 2.36 6.26
N PRO A 16 38.87 2.85 5.56
CA PRO A 16 37.90 3.74 6.16
C PRO A 16 37.35 3.05 7.41
N ALA A 17 37.44 3.73 8.56
CA ALA A 17 36.89 3.24 9.82
C ALA A 17 35.43 2.88 9.58
N GLY A 18 35.05 1.61 9.78
CA GLY A 18 33.70 1.14 9.58
C GLY A 18 32.74 1.90 10.50
N GLU A 19 31.54 2.15 10.05
CA GLU A 19 30.49 2.75 10.88
C GLU A 19 30.24 1.90 12.13
N HIS A 20 30.06 2.55 13.28
CA HIS A 20 29.76 1.91 14.57
C HIS A 20 28.38 2.34 15.09
N PRO A 21 27.69 1.55 15.93
CA PRO A 21 26.40 1.93 16.51
C PRO A 21 26.40 3.33 17.16
N GLY A 22 27.53 3.76 17.74
CA GLY A 22 27.71 5.08 18.37
C GLY A 22 27.68 6.26 17.40
N ASP A 23 27.81 6.04 16.09
CA ASP A 23 27.76 7.09 15.07
C ASP A 23 26.32 7.51 14.72
N PHE A 24 25.34 6.78 15.25
CA PHE A 24 23.92 6.95 14.98
C PHE A 24 23.19 7.61 16.15
N ALA A 25 22.19 8.41 15.83
CA ALA A 25 21.41 9.12 16.85
C ALA A 25 20.50 8.18 17.64
N TYR A 26 20.07 7.10 17.03
CA TYR A 26 19.12 6.14 17.60
C TYR A 26 19.60 4.72 17.43
N THR A 27 19.40 3.92 18.48
CA THR A 27 19.66 2.49 18.46
C THR A 27 18.51 1.71 19.10
N ALA A 28 18.24 0.51 18.62
CA ALA A 28 17.25 -0.38 19.20
C ALA A 28 17.71 -1.83 19.12
N PRO A 29 17.62 -2.62 20.21
CA PRO A 29 17.98 -4.03 20.18
C PRO A 29 16.98 -4.81 19.32
N ILE A 30 17.46 -5.79 18.57
CA ILE A 30 16.64 -6.72 17.79
C ILE A 30 16.65 -8.06 18.50
N SER A 31 15.49 -8.50 19.00
CA SER A 31 15.31 -9.79 19.64
C SER A 31 14.82 -10.80 18.60
N ALA A 32 15.61 -11.86 18.41
CA ALA A 32 15.29 -12.97 17.53
C ALA A 32 14.97 -14.20 18.39
N GLY A 33 13.96 -14.97 18.00
CA GLY A 33 13.57 -16.20 18.70
C GLY A 33 14.52 -17.36 18.40
N ALA A 34 14.08 -18.33 17.58
CA ALA A 34 14.91 -19.48 17.19
C ALA A 34 16.07 -19.06 16.29
N ALA A 35 17.20 -19.77 16.38
CA ALA A 35 18.37 -19.55 15.53
C ALA A 35 18.03 -19.75 14.05
N ALA A 36 18.32 -18.75 13.23
CA ALA A 36 18.12 -18.77 11.79
C ALA A 36 19.22 -18.01 11.06
N SER A 37 19.42 -18.30 9.78
CA SER A 37 20.39 -17.61 8.95
C SER A 37 19.96 -16.18 8.59
N HIS A 38 18.66 -15.92 8.59
CA HIS A 38 18.06 -14.62 8.26
C HIS A 38 16.89 -14.35 9.19
N TYR A 39 16.66 -13.08 9.46
CA TYR A 39 15.50 -12.59 10.21
C TYR A 39 14.86 -11.45 9.47
N ARG A 40 13.57 -11.22 9.72
CA ARG A 40 12.84 -10.06 9.25
C ARG A 40 12.13 -9.35 10.39
N PHE A 41 11.93 -8.05 10.26
CA PHE A 41 11.11 -7.27 11.19
C PHE A 41 10.45 -6.09 10.47
N ALA A 42 9.30 -5.67 10.96
CA ALA A 42 8.65 -4.45 10.50
C ALA A 42 9.37 -3.23 11.09
N LEU A 43 9.61 -2.23 10.25
CA LEU A 43 10.25 -0.98 10.69
C LEU A 43 9.31 -0.23 11.65
N PRO A 44 9.75 0.10 12.88
CA PRO A 44 8.93 0.82 13.84
C PRO A 44 8.68 2.27 13.42
N LEU A 45 7.60 2.87 13.92
CA LEU A 45 7.19 4.25 13.62
C LEU A 45 8.31 5.26 13.89
N GLU A 46 9.00 5.07 14.99
CA GLU A 46 10.08 5.94 15.46
C GLU A 46 11.27 5.96 14.49
N ALA A 47 11.48 4.88 13.75
CA ALA A 47 12.54 4.84 12.76
C ALA A 47 12.26 5.78 11.57
N TYR A 48 10.98 5.90 11.15
CA TYR A 48 10.60 6.90 10.15
C TYR A 48 10.76 8.33 10.64
N ARG A 49 10.56 8.56 11.95
CA ARG A 49 10.73 9.86 12.59
C ARG A 49 12.19 10.24 12.79
N GLY A 50 13.01 9.25 13.13
CA GLY A 50 14.43 9.47 13.49
C GLY A 50 15.40 9.29 12.32
N ALA A 51 14.97 8.74 11.19
CA ALA A 51 15.81 8.64 10.00
C ALA A 51 16.24 10.03 9.53
N ALA A 52 17.54 10.20 9.29
CA ALA A 52 18.11 11.43 8.80
C ALA A 52 17.89 11.60 7.28
N ARG A 53 17.62 10.50 6.58
CA ARG A 53 17.47 10.43 5.14
C ARG A 53 16.04 10.04 4.75
N ARG A 54 15.48 10.74 3.78
CA ARG A 54 14.13 10.45 3.25
C ARG A 54 14.00 9.08 2.58
N ASP A 55 15.12 8.52 2.09
CA ASP A 55 15.20 7.19 1.48
C ASP A 55 15.45 6.09 2.51
N LEU A 56 15.49 6.42 3.81
CA LEU A 56 15.81 5.52 4.92
C LEU A 56 17.18 4.83 4.76
N GLY A 57 18.05 5.38 3.94
CA GLY A 57 19.35 4.80 3.59
C GLY A 57 20.38 4.85 4.70
N ASP A 58 20.12 5.63 5.76
CA ASP A 58 20.97 5.76 6.95
C ASP A 58 20.71 4.68 8.00
N MET A 59 19.93 3.65 7.68
CA MET A 59 19.76 2.52 8.59
C MET A 59 20.94 1.58 8.53
N ARG A 60 21.26 0.96 9.66
CA ARG A 60 22.25 -0.12 9.79
C ARG A 60 21.75 -1.16 10.79
N ILE A 61 22.22 -2.37 10.58
CA ILE A 61 22.05 -3.45 11.57
C ILE A 61 23.45 -3.89 11.96
N PHE A 62 23.73 -3.97 13.25
CA PHE A 62 25.00 -4.38 13.81
C PHE A 62 24.86 -5.68 14.59
N ASN A 63 25.91 -6.51 14.63
CA ASN A 63 26.02 -7.66 15.52
C ASN A 63 26.60 -7.23 16.89
N ALA A 64 26.76 -8.17 17.81
CA ALA A 64 27.32 -7.92 19.14
C ALA A 64 28.77 -7.37 19.13
N ALA A 65 29.54 -7.62 18.09
CA ALA A 65 30.90 -7.09 17.91
C ALA A 65 30.89 -5.64 17.36
N GLY A 66 29.70 -5.07 17.07
CA GLY A 66 29.58 -3.75 16.45
C GLY A 66 29.87 -3.74 14.94
N GLU A 67 29.88 -4.90 14.30
CA GLU A 67 30.10 -5.02 12.87
C GLU A 67 28.78 -4.89 12.11
N PRO A 68 28.73 -4.13 11.00
CA PRO A 68 27.53 -4.04 10.20
C PRO A 68 27.20 -5.38 9.51
N VAL A 69 25.93 -5.77 9.52
CA VAL A 69 25.44 -6.97 8.83
C VAL A 69 24.62 -6.60 7.60
N PRO A 70 24.67 -7.38 6.51
CA PRO A 70 23.93 -7.10 5.31
C PRO A 70 22.42 -7.14 5.57
N TYR A 71 21.69 -6.13 5.07
CA TYR A 71 20.24 -6.06 5.14
C TYR A 71 19.65 -5.51 3.85
N ALA A 72 18.36 -5.77 3.63
CA ALA A 72 17.60 -5.27 2.51
C ALA A 72 16.20 -4.87 2.95
N PHE A 73 15.59 -3.93 2.24
CA PHE A 73 14.16 -3.72 2.31
C PHE A 73 13.45 -4.82 1.53
N ALA A 74 12.47 -5.46 2.16
CA ALA A 74 11.68 -6.51 1.56
C ALA A 74 10.22 -6.07 1.43
N PRO A 75 9.50 -6.54 0.39
CA PRO A 75 8.06 -6.44 0.36
C PRO A 75 7.49 -7.17 1.58
N ARG A 76 6.50 -6.58 2.23
CA ARG A 76 5.81 -7.24 3.32
C ARG A 76 5.19 -8.54 2.80
N GLU A 77 5.59 -9.68 3.37
CA GLU A 77 4.95 -10.94 3.05
C GLU A 77 3.49 -10.90 3.49
N LEU A 78 2.61 -11.00 2.51
CA LEU A 78 1.20 -11.20 2.80
C LEU A 78 1.02 -12.61 3.36
N PRO A 79 0.24 -12.79 4.42
CA PRO A 79 -0.18 -14.13 4.81
C PRO A 79 -0.74 -14.82 3.57
N ARG A 80 -0.23 -16.00 3.24
CA ARG A 80 -0.82 -16.77 2.14
C ARG A 80 -2.30 -16.94 2.45
N ALA A 81 -3.15 -16.43 1.56
CA ALA A 81 -4.58 -16.60 1.72
C ALA A 81 -4.84 -18.10 1.83
N ARG A 82 -5.33 -18.56 2.98
CA ARG A 82 -5.83 -19.91 3.07
C ARG A 82 -6.97 -20.02 2.09
N VAL A 83 -6.80 -20.88 1.09
CA VAL A 83 -7.88 -21.23 0.19
C VAL A 83 -8.95 -21.90 1.05
N MET A 84 -10.09 -21.26 1.17
CA MET A 84 -11.26 -21.82 1.83
C MET A 84 -12.02 -22.64 0.79
N VAL A 85 -12.35 -23.87 1.12
CA VAL A 85 -13.14 -24.75 0.25
C VAL A 85 -14.57 -24.79 0.77
N GLN A 86 -15.53 -24.47 -0.10
CA GLN A 86 -16.94 -24.50 0.23
C GLN A 86 -17.71 -25.27 -0.85
N SER A 87 -18.59 -26.18 -0.45
CA SER A 87 -19.47 -26.88 -1.40
C SER A 87 -20.56 -25.97 -1.92
N ALA A 88 -20.79 -25.96 -3.23
CA ALA A 88 -21.92 -25.29 -3.84
C ALA A 88 -23.14 -26.24 -3.90
N ARG A 89 -24.33 -25.67 -3.74
CA ARG A 89 -25.58 -26.39 -4.06
C ARG A 89 -25.71 -26.44 -5.57
N ILE A 90 -26.04 -27.61 -6.10
CA ILE A 90 -26.15 -27.87 -7.54
C ILE A 90 -27.63 -28.03 -7.90
N PHE A 91 -28.11 -27.24 -8.86
CA PHE A 91 -29.45 -27.34 -9.39
C PHE A 91 -29.35 -27.64 -10.89
N PRO A 92 -29.77 -28.83 -11.38
CA PRO A 92 -29.73 -29.14 -12.80
C PRO A 92 -30.72 -28.29 -13.58
N LEU A 93 -30.28 -27.77 -14.71
CA LEU A 93 -31.08 -26.97 -15.63
C LEU A 93 -31.44 -27.82 -16.86
N TYR A 94 -32.74 -28.09 -17.05
CA TYR A 94 -33.25 -28.82 -18.20
C TYR A 94 -33.96 -27.88 -19.17
N GLY A 95 -33.75 -28.07 -20.46
CA GLY A 95 -34.41 -27.26 -21.50
C GLY A 95 -34.35 -27.92 -22.88
N ASP A 96 -34.73 -27.18 -23.92
CA ASP A 96 -34.67 -27.62 -25.32
C ASP A 96 -33.24 -27.38 -25.87
N GLU A 97 -32.62 -28.41 -26.37
CA GLU A 97 -31.26 -28.37 -26.92
C GLU A 97 -31.14 -27.37 -28.10
N ALA A 98 -32.20 -27.22 -28.90
CA ALA A 98 -32.17 -26.31 -30.04
C ALA A 98 -32.20 -24.83 -29.67
N ARG A 99 -32.68 -24.49 -28.46
CA ARG A 99 -32.73 -23.11 -27.93
C ARG A 99 -31.62 -22.79 -26.97
N GLY A 100 -30.90 -23.79 -26.49
CA GLY A 100 -29.86 -23.63 -25.51
C GLY A 100 -30.38 -23.02 -24.20
N LEU A 101 -29.52 -22.32 -23.48
CA LEU A 101 -29.84 -21.58 -22.24
C LEU A 101 -30.27 -20.13 -22.53
N GLU A 102 -30.19 -19.66 -23.77
CA GLU A 102 -30.63 -18.32 -24.16
C GLU A 102 -32.17 -18.22 -24.13
N GLY A 103 -32.66 -17.22 -23.42
CA GLY A 103 -34.09 -16.98 -23.28
C GLY A 103 -34.82 -17.86 -22.26
N THR A 104 -34.12 -18.71 -21.52
CA THR A 104 -34.71 -19.53 -20.48
C THR A 104 -35.02 -18.70 -19.23
N THR A 105 -36.28 -18.55 -18.85
CA THR A 105 -36.66 -17.87 -17.61
C THR A 105 -36.47 -18.80 -16.44
N VAL A 106 -35.51 -18.50 -15.60
CA VAL A 106 -35.22 -19.23 -14.35
C VAL A 106 -36.04 -18.59 -13.23
N ARG A 107 -37.09 -19.25 -12.74
CA ARG A 107 -37.78 -18.83 -11.53
C ARG A 107 -37.08 -19.44 -10.33
N VAL A 108 -36.56 -18.58 -9.47
CA VAL A 108 -35.80 -18.99 -8.26
C VAL A 108 -36.60 -18.58 -7.04
N GLU A 109 -36.98 -19.54 -6.21
CA GLU A 109 -37.51 -19.29 -4.89
C GLU A 109 -36.39 -19.19 -3.89
N ARG A 110 -36.40 -18.12 -3.08
CA ARG A 110 -35.38 -17.82 -2.10
C ARG A 110 -35.88 -17.95 -0.67
N SER A 111 -35.07 -18.45 0.22
CA SER A 111 -35.31 -18.37 1.66
C SER A 111 -35.17 -16.93 2.16
N ALA A 112 -35.67 -16.64 3.38
CA ALA A 112 -35.49 -15.35 4.05
C ALA A 112 -33.98 -14.96 4.23
N ARG A 113 -33.09 -15.95 4.20
CA ARG A 113 -31.62 -15.73 4.25
C ARG A 113 -30.98 -15.62 2.87
N GLY A 114 -31.76 -15.58 1.79
CA GLY A 114 -31.29 -15.38 0.42
C GLY A 114 -30.72 -16.63 -0.28
N SER A 115 -30.79 -17.82 0.34
CA SER A 115 -30.41 -19.06 -0.31
C SER A 115 -31.47 -19.53 -1.27
N VAL A 116 -31.07 -20.17 -2.38
CA VAL A 116 -32.00 -20.76 -3.36
C VAL A 116 -32.67 -21.98 -2.75
N LEU A 117 -34.00 -21.98 -2.69
CA LEU A 117 -34.80 -23.10 -2.21
C LEU A 117 -35.24 -24.02 -3.37
N SER A 118 -35.63 -23.45 -4.48
CA SER A 118 -36.03 -24.18 -5.68
C SER A 118 -35.66 -23.41 -6.93
N VAL A 119 -35.42 -24.15 -8.01
CA VAL A 119 -35.20 -23.60 -9.35
C VAL A 119 -36.20 -24.24 -10.29
N ALA A 120 -37.11 -23.46 -10.79
CA ALA A 120 -38.04 -23.88 -11.85
C ALA A 120 -37.65 -23.19 -13.15
N VAL A 121 -37.33 -23.97 -14.16
CA VAL A 121 -37.17 -23.49 -15.54
C VAL A 121 -38.52 -23.51 -16.20
N THR A 122 -39.05 -22.34 -16.53
CA THR A 122 -40.32 -22.24 -17.26
C THR A 122 -39.99 -22.38 -18.75
N ASP A 123 -40.01 -23.61 -19.23
CA ASP A 123 -39.96 -23.92 -20.65
C ASP A 123 -41.27 -24.53 -21.10
N ARG A 124 -41.80 -24.05 -22.25
CA ARG A 124 -43.02 -24.60 -22.90
C ARG A 124 -42.71 -25.84 -23.75
N ALA A 125 -41.50 -26.41 -23.64
CA ALA A 125 -41.15 -27.60 -24.41
C ALA A 125 -41.88 -28.85 -23.90
N ALA A 126 -42.26 -29.73 -24.84
CA ALA A 126 -42.86 -31.01 -24.51
C ALA A 126 -41.86 -31.86 -23.67
N PRO A 127 -42.35 -32.66 -22.69
CA PRO A 127 -41.49 -33.42 -21.78
C PRO A 127 -40.45 -34.32 -22.46
N ALA A 128 -40.76 -34.83 -23.66
CA ALA A 128 -39.88 -35.73 -24.44
C ALA A 128 -38.62 -35.08 -25.05
N ARG A 129 -38.49 -33.74 -25.04
CA ARG A 129 -37.36 -32.99 -25.61
C ARG A 129 -36.48 -32.30 -24.54
N ARG A 130 -36.78 -32.51 -23.28
CA ARG A 130 -35.98 -31.89 -22.21
C ARG A 130 -34.67 -32.61 -22.02
N ARG A 131 -33.54 -31.92 -22.28
CA ARG A 131 -32.18 -32.37 -22.00
C ARG A 131 -31.57 -31.53 -20.90
N LEU A 132 -30.59 -32.08 -20.21
CA LEU A 132 -29.74 -31.36 -19.26
C LEU A 132 -28.85 -30.38 -20.05
N LEU A 133 -29.04 -29.09 -19.86
CA LEU A 133 -28.30 -28.01 -20.52
C LEU A 133 -27.15 -27.52 -19.67
N GLY A 134 -27.19 -27.72 -18.36
CA GLY A 134 -26.18 -27.28 -17.43
C GLY A 134 -26.64 -27.32 -15.98
N TYR A 135 -25.93 -26.61 -15.13
CA TYR A 135 -26.19 -26.57 -13.70
C TYR A 135 -26.12 -25.12 -13.19
N LEU A 136 -27.08 -24.75 -12.34
CA LEU A 136 -26.97 -23.55 -11.54
C LEU A 136 -26.33 -23.89 -10.22
N LEU A 137 -25.32 -23.11 -9.83
CA LEU A 137 -24.54 -23.29 -8.61
C LEU A 137 -24.87 -22.14 -7.65
N ASP A 138 -25.27 -22.48 -6.42
CA ASP A 138 -25.48 -21.53 -5.32
C ASP A 138 -24.36 -21.67 -4.29
N PRO A 139 -23.43 -20.70 -4.20
CA PRO A 139 -22.36 -20.70 -3.21
C PRO A 139 -22.81 -20.32 -1.80
N GLY A 140 -24.12 -20.13 -1.53
CA GLY A 140 -24.61 -19.79 -0.20
C GLY A 140 -24.36 -18.33 0.24
N GLY A 141 -24.24 -17.40 -0.69
CA GLY A 141 -24.18 -15.96 -0.40
C GLY A 141 -22.83 -15.48 0.16
N THR A 142 -21.75 -16.20 -0.09
CA THR A 142 -20.38 -15.77 0.30
C THR A 142 -19.97 -14.46 -0.39
N LYS A 143 -19.35 -13.55 0.39
CA LYS A 143 -18.73 -12.33 -0.14
C LYS A 143 -17.26 -12.55 -0.59
N LEU A 144 -16.73 -13.75 -0.36
CA LEU A 144 -15.37 -14.10 -0.77
C LEU A 144 -15.27 -14.20 -2.29
N LEU A 145 -14.07 -13.94 -2.81
CA LEU A 145 -13.77 -14.13 -4.23
C LEU A 145 -13.70 -15.61 -4.56
N LYS A 146 -14.31 -15.99 -5.67
CA LYS A 146 -14.33 -17.36 -6.17
C LYS A 146 -13.18 -17.53 -7.14
N ASP A 147 -12.13 -18.26 -6.71
CA ASP A 147 -10.94 -18.47 -7.51
C ASP A 147 -11.08 -19.61 -8.50
N ALA A 148 -11.67 -20.72 -8.06
CA ALA A 148 -11.88 -21.87 -8.93
C ALA A 148 -13.10 -22.68 -8.51
N LEU A 149 -13.61 -23.47 -9.46
CA LEU A 149 -14.49 -24.61 -9.23
C LEU A 149 -13.66 -25.89 -9.31
N VAL A 150 -13.87 -26.77 -8.37
CA VAL A 150 -13.38 -28.17 -8.45
C VAL A 150 -14.62 -29.05 -8.63
N LEU A 151 -14.67 -29.69 -9.79
CA LEU A 151 -15.77 -30.56 -10.18
C LEU A 151 -15.48 -31.98 -9.71
N ASP A 152 -16.48 -32.64 -9.17
CA ASP A 152 -16.44 -34.06 -8.79
C ASP A 152 -17.52 -34.79 -9.59
N TRP A 153 -17.13 -35.79 -10.37
CA TRP A 153 -18.01 -36.48 -11.30
C TRP A 153 -17.87 -38.00 -11.22
N ASP A 154 -18.84 -38.67 -11.78
CA ASP A 154 -18.81 -40.09 -12.08
C ASP A 154 -18.91 -40.31 -13.59
N THR A 155 -18.09 -41.18 -14.11
CA THR A 155 -18.13 -41.57 -15.52
C THR A 155 -17.47 -42.93 -15.68
N ALA A 156 -18.05 -43.79 -16.52
CA ALA A 156 -17.45 -45.07 -16.86
C ALA A 156 -16.37 -44.95 -17.93
N ASP A 157 -16.45 -43.89 -18.75
CA ASP A 157 -15.57 -43.70 -19.91
C ASP A 157 -14.62 -42.51 -19.68
N GLY A 158 -13.41 -42.64 -20.18
CA GLY A 158 -12.49 -41.50 -20.28
C GLY A 158 -13.00 -40.45 -21.22
N PHE A 159 -12.75 -39.17 -20.90
CA PHE A 159 -13.21 -38.07 -21.77
C PHE A 159 -12.26 -36.88 -21.76
N SER A 160 -12.40 -36.05 -22.80
CA SER A 160 -11.82 -34.71 -22.89
C SER A 160 -12.92 -33.74 -23.31
N GLY A 161 -13.25 -32.82 -22.46
CA GLY A 161 -14.34 -31.87 -22.66
C GLY A 161 -13.99 -30.46 -22.19
N HIS A 162 -15.00 -29.60 -22.16
CA HIS A 162 -14.86 -28.21 -21.76
C HIS A 162 -15.96 -27.79 -20.80
N ALA A 163 -15.61 -26.98 -19.81
CA ALA A 163 -16.54 -26.28 -18.95
C ALA A 163 -16.63 -24.81 -19.36
N GLN A 164 -17.83 -24.29 -19.36
CA GLN A 164 -18.11 -22.86 -19.47
C GLN A 164 -18.81 -22.40 -18.20
N VAL A 165 -18.37 -21.29 -17.63
CA VAL A 165 -18.96 -20.73 -16.42
C VAL A 165 -19.38 -19.30 -16.68
N GLU A 166 -20.60 -18.97 -16.32
CA GLU A 166 -21.15 -17.64 -16.38
C GLU A 166 -21.64 -17.23 -14.98
N GLY A 167 -21.53 -15.96 -14.68
CA GLY A 167 -21.88 -15.40 -13.37
C GLY A 167 -23.08 -14.45 -13.47
N THR A 168 -23.88 -14.38 -12.42
CA THR A 168 -24.97 -13.42 -12.27
C THR A 168 -25.21 -13.08 -10.81
N ASP A 169 -25.77 -11.90 -10.55
CA ASP A 169 -26.24 -11.48 -9.23
C ASP A 169 -27.77 -11.48 -9.12
N ASP A 170 -28.48 -11.34 -10.23
CA ASP A 170 -29.90 -11.09 -10.31
C ASP A 170 -30.70 -12.08 -11.20
N PHE A 171 -30.03 -13.02 -11.87
CA PHE A 171 -30.56 -13.96 -12.87
C PHE A 171 -31.06 -13.30 -14.17
N ARG A 172 -30.83 -12.00 -14.35
CA ARG A 172 -31.22 -11.26 -15.55
C ARG A 172 -30.06 -11.04 -16.49
N GLN A 173 -28.95 -10.62 -15.93
CA GLN A 173 -27.73 -10.39 -16.69
C GLN A 173 -26.69 -11.44 -16.35
N TRP A 174 -26.18 -12.10 -17.39
CA TRP A 174 -25.12 -13.10 -17.28
C TRP A 174 -23.85 -12.59 -17.93
N HIS A 175 -22.73 -12.76 -17.26
CA HIS A 175 -21.43 -12.41 -17.78
C HIS A 175 -20.52 -13.64 -17.78
N SER A 176 -19.63 -13.73 -18.78
CA SER A 176 -18.70 -14.85 -18.87
C SER A 176 -17.66 -14.74 -17.75
N VAL A 177 -17.43 -15.86 -17.05
CA VAL A 177 -16.42 -16.00 -15.98
C VAL A 177 -15.30 -16.90 -16.46
N ALA A 178 -15.63 -18.04 -17.07
CA ALA A 178 -14.66 -18.93 -17.70
C ALA A 178 -15.22 -19.47 -19.02
N THR A 179 -14.42 -19.33 -20.08
CA THR A 179 -14.80 -19.77 -21.42
C THR A 179 -13.96 -20.96 -21.84
N ARG A 180 -14.64 -22.09 -22.22
CA ARG A 180 -13.97 -23.29 -22.75
C ARG A 180 -12.81 -23.81 -21.87
N ALA A 181 -12.96 -23.78 -20.54
CA ALA A 181 -11.97 -24.33 -19.64
C ALA A 181 -11.86 -25.85 -19.86
N PRO A 182 -10.68 -26.41 -20.12
CA PRO A 182 -10.54 -27.84 -20.39
C PRO A 182 -10.75 -28.66 -19.12
N ILE A 183 -11.56 -29.70 -19.23
CA ILE A 183 -11.78 -30.74 -18.21
C ILE A 183 -11.50 -32.09 -18.84
N LEU A 184 -10.88 -32.99 -18.12
CA LEU A 184 -10.58 -34.32 -18.65
C LEU A 184 -10.46 -35.36 -17.55
N ALA A 185 -10.77 -36.58 -17.93
CA ALA A 185 -10.47 -37.79 -17.17
C ALA A 185 -9.99 -38.86 -18.18
N LEU A 186 -8.74 -39.22 -18.15
CA LEU A 186 -8.14 -40.18 -19.04
C LEU A 186 -7.47 -41.29 -18.23
N GLN A 187 -7.61 -42.51 -18.68
CA GLN A 187 -6.93 -43.67 -18.11
C GLN A 187 -6.19 -44.43 -19.21
N HIS A 188 -4.94 -44.76 -18.99
CA HIS A 188 -4.14 -45.52 -19.93
C HIS A 188 -3.06 -46.32 -19.18
N ALA A 189 -3.00 -47.64 -19.43
CA ALA A 189 -1.97 -48.53 -18.86
C ALA A 189 -1.76 -48.39 -17.33
N GLY A 190 -2.82 -48.19 -16.57
CA GLY A 190 -2.78 -48.02 -15.12
C GLY A 190 -2.45 -46.61 -14.63
N ALA A 191 -2.16 -45.67 -15.52
CA ALA A 191 -2.02 -44.26 -15.21
C ALA A 191 -3.35 -43.50 -15.40
N SER A 192 -3.66 -42.59 -14.50
CA SER A 192 -4.81 -41.70 -14.61
C SER A 192 -4.37 -40.22 -14.72
N LEU A 193 -4.99 -39.49 -15.64
CA LEU A 193 -4.84 -38.06 -15.78
C LEU A 193 -6.19 -37.38 -15.66
N GLU A 194 -6.35 -36.57 -14.62
CA GLU A 194 -7.61 -35.87 -14.34
C GLU A 194 -7.35 -34.37 -14.23
N ARG A 195 -8.24 -33.59 -14.84
CA ARG A 195 -8.30 -32.15 -14.69
C ARG A 195 -9.74 -31.73 -14.41
N SER A 196 -10.04 -31.51 -13.13
CA SER A 196 -11.37 -31.19 -12.63
C SER A 196 -11.50 -29.75 -12.13
N ARG A 197 -10.40 -28.99 -12.16
CA ARG A 197 -10.33 -27.60 -11.65
C ARG A 197 -10.50 -26.58 -12.79
N VAL A 198 -11.47 -25.68 -12.61
CA VAL A 198 -11.83 -24.61 -13.54
C VAL A 198 -11.57 -23.26 -12.87
N GLU A 199 -10.67 -22.46 -13.44
CA GLU A 199 -10.32 -21.12 -12.93
C GLU A 199 -11.45 -20.14 -13.12
N LEU A 200 -11.75 -19.32 -12.10
CA LEU A 200 -12.78 -18.28 -12.13
C LEU A 200 -12.22 -16.86 -12.02
N GLY A 201 -10.90 -16.72 -11.85
CA GLY A 201 -10.19 -15.43 -11.82
C GLY A 201 -10.63 -14.48 -10.71
N GLY A 202 -11.16 -14.97 -9.58
CA GLY A 202 -11.63 -14.14 -8.48
C GLY A 202 -13.02 -13.56 -8.72
N SER A 203 -13.92 -14.31 -9.33
CA SER A 203 -15.31 -13.89 -9.62
C SER A 203 -16.05 -13.50 -8.34
N ARG A 204 -16.83 -12.39 -8.42
CA ARG A 204 -17.72 -11.90 -7.35
C ARG A 204 -19.17 -12.32 -7.54
N ALA A 205 -19.50 -12.91 -8.70
CA ALA A 205 -20.86 -13.29 -9.03
C ALA A 205 -21.53 -14.08 -7.91
N ARG A 206 -22.75 -13.72 -7.56
CA ARG A 206 -23.51 -14.36 -6.49
C ARG A 206 -23.90 -15.80 -6.84
N TYR A 207 -24.27 -16.03 -8.09
CA TYR A 207 -24.63 -17.34 -8.63
C TYR A 207 -23.81 -17.65 -9.86
N LEU A 208 -23.53 -18.92 -10.11
CA LEU A 208 -22.78 -19.36 -11.28
C LEU A 208 -23.63 -20.34 -12.08
N ARG A 209 -23.51 -20.29 -13.41
CA ARG A 209 -24.09 -21.27 -14.33
C ARG A 209 -22.95 -22.04 -14.99
N LEU A 210 -22.95 -23.36 -14.81
CA LEU A 210 -21.97 -24.26 -15.38
C LEU A 210 -22.59 -25.03 -16.54
N SER A 211 -22.00 -24.93 -17.73
CA SER A 211 -22.32 -25.73 -18.89
C SER A 211 -21.14 -26.61 -19.25
N LEU A 212 -21.39 -27.87 -19.59
CA LEU A 212 -20.38 -28.87 -19.93
C LEU A 212 -20.58 -29.33 -21.38
N SER A 213 -19.48 -29.46 -22.12
CA SER A 213 -19.48 -29.97 -23.47
C SER A 213 -18.38 -31.02 -23.68
N GLY A 214 -18.60 -31.98 -24.58
CA GLY A 214 -17.64 -33.07 -24.81
C GLY A 214 -17.60 -34.11 -23.69
N VAL A 215 -18.59 -34.16 -22.82
CA VAL A 215 -18.74 -35.19 -21.77
C VAL A 215 -19.51 -36.41 -22.33
N PRO A 216 -19.17 -37.64 -21.88
CA PRO A 216 -19.81 -38.86 -22.39
C PRO A 216 -21.25 -39.01 -21.91
N LYS A 217 -22.01 -39.87 -22.61
CA LYS A 217 -23.33 -40.28 -22.14
C LYS A 217 -23.17 -41.04 -20.83
N GLY A 218 -23.89 -40.62 -19.78
CA GLY A 218 -23.74 -41.23 -18.43
C GLY A 218 -22.79 -40.45 -17.49
N PHE A 219 -22.23 -39.34 -17.94
CA PHE A 219 -21.56 -38.40 -17.06
C PHE A 219 -22.50 -37.84 -16.00
N VAL A 220 -22.12 -37.95 -14.71
CA VAL A 220 -22.90 -37.43 -13.60
C VAL A 220 -22.02 -36.50 -12.77
N LEU A 221 -22.41 -35.22 -12.67
CA LEU A 221 -21.78 -34.27 -11.76
C LEU A 221 -22.28 -34.54 -10.34
N LYS A 222 -21.40 -35.04 -9.46
CA LYS A 222 -21.70 -35.40 -8.05
C LYS A 222 -21.66 -34.21 -7.12
N ALA A 223 -20.58 -33.43 -7.21
CA ALA A 223 -20.34 -32.29 -6.35
C ALA A 223 -19.57 -31.19 -7.06
N VAL A 224 -19.73 -29.96 -6.58
CA VAL A 224 -18.93 -28.82 -6.98
C VAL A 224 -18.42 -28.15 -5.71
N ARG A 225 -17.12 -28.02 -5.61
CA ARG A 225 -16.46 -27.28 -4.55
C ARG A 225 -15.91 -25.98 -5.12
N LEU A 226 -16.11 -24.90 -4.38
CA LEU A 226 -15.57 -23.59 -4.68
C LEU A 226 -14.29 -23.39 -3.87
N GLU A 227 -13.24 -23.03 -4.52
CA GLU A 227 -12.07 -22.45 -3.90
C GLU A 227 -12.28 -20.94 -3.76
N LEU A 228 -12.28 -20.48 -2.51
CA LEU A 228 -12.57 -19.12 -2.14
C LEU A 228 -11.32 -18.47 -1.54
N ARG A 229 -11.11 -17.21 -1.85
CA ARG A 229 -10.10 -16.38 -1.17
C ARG A 229 -10.74 -15.11 -0.63
N PRO A 230 -10.23 -14.56 0.48
CA PRO A 230 -10.65 -13.23 0.92
C PRO A 230 -10.29 -12.20 -0.15
N GLU A 231 -11.11 -11.15 -0.24
CA GLU A 231 -10.92 -10.04 -1.15
C GLU A 231 -9.64 -9.29 -0.77
N SER A 232 -8.52 -9.66 -1.34
CA SER A 232 -7.20 -9.09 -1.11
C SER A 232 -6.77 -9.03 0.37
N LEU A 233 -5.79 -9.84 0.72
CA LEU A 233 -4.92 -9.54 1.86
C LEU A 233 -3.99 -8.39 1.43
N GLN A 234 -4.51 -7.16 1.36
CA GLN A 234 -3.61 -6.01 1.31
C GLN A 234 -2.89 -5.92 2.66
N PRO A 235 -1.59 -5.66 2.66
CA PRO A 235 -0.90 -5.43 3.91
C PRO A 235 -1.60 -4.30 4.66
N ALA A 236 -1.81 -4.50 5.96
CA ALA A 236 -2.41 -3.48 6.79
C ALA A 236 -1.58 -2.20 6.69
N ARG A 237 -2.23 -1.11 6.26
CA ARG A 237 -1.63 0.21 6.20
C ARG A 237 -1.51 0.77 7.60
N ALA A 238 -0.38 1.38 7.91
CA ALA A 238 -0.25 2.19 9.11
C ALA A 238 -0.84 3.58 8.82
N TRP A 239 -1.43 4.19 9.84
CA TRP A 239 -2.03 5.52 9.77
C TRP A 239 -1.51 6.39 10.90
N LEU A 240 -1.16 7.64 10.58
CA LEU A 240 -0.71 8.64 11.54
C LEU A 240 -1.61 9.88 11.41
N PRO A 241 -2.39 10.19 12.45
CA PRO A 241 -3.18 11.42 12.50
C PRO A 241 -2.28 12.62 12.78
N LEU A 242 -2.50 13.69 12.05
CA LEU A 242 -1.80 14.97 12.15
C LEU A 242 -2.80 16.09 12.39
N ALA A 243 -2.55 16.92 13.39
CA ALA A 243 -3.33 18.13 13.64
C ALA A 243 -2.89 19.23 12.67
N GLY A 244 -3.85 19.89 12.03
CA GLY A 244 -3.60 20.99 11.13
C GLY A 244 -3.38 22.31 11.85
N VAL A 245 -2.39 23.07 11.41
CA VAL A 245 -2.18 24.44 11.84
C VAL A 245 -2.56 25.38 10.70
N ALA A 246 -3.32 26.45 11.01
CA ALA A 246 -3.74 27.43 10.01
C ALA A 246 -2.53 28.05 9.30
N GLY A 247 -2.58 28.08 7.97
CA GLY A 247 -1.57 28.71 7.13
C GLY A 247 -1.71 30.24 7.07
N LYS A 248 -0.96 30.88 6.17
CA LYS A 248 -0.98 32.35 6.01
C LYS A 248 -2.20 32.85 5.25
N ALA A 249 -2.67 32.08 4.27
CA ALA A 249 -3.87 32.40 3.52
C ALA A 249 -5.09 31.68 4.10
N SER A 250 -6.25 32.28 3.96
CA SER A 250 -7.51 31.64 4.31
C SER A 250 -7.66 30.31 3.53
N GLY A 251 -8.06 29.25 4.21
CA GLY A 251 -8.20 27.91 3.63
C GLY A 251 -6.88 27.13 3.49
N GLU A 252 -5.77 27.63 4.00
CA GLU A 252 -4.52 26.88 4.07
C GLU A 252 -4.35 26.24 5.45
N TRP A 253 -4.03 24.94 5.45
CA TRP A 253 -3.71 24.16 6.65
C TRP A 253 -2.36 23.47 6.45
N LEU A 254 -1.50 23.54 7.45
CA LEU A 254 -0.13 23.02 7.43
C LEU A 254 -0.01 21.86 8.39
N PHE A 255 0.72 20.82 7.97
CA PHE A 255 0.96 19.60 8.75
C PHE A 255 2.45 19.25 8.70
N ASP A 256 2.98 18.79 9.84
CA ASP A 256 4.33 18.23 9.95
C ASP A 256 4.21 16.76 10.32
N THR A 257 4.71 15.87 9.49
CA THR A 257 4.74 14.43 9.76
C THR A 257 5.73 14.06 10.86
N GLY A 258 6.66 14.96 11.15
CA GLY A 258 7.75 14.73 12.10
C GLY A 258 8.79 13.72 11.62
N GLY A 259 8.77 13.33 10.33
CA GLY A 259 9.71 12.35 9.77
C GLY A 259 9.44 12.03 8.30
N HIS A 260 10.07 10.97 7.81
CA HIS A 260 10.07 10.56 6.40
C HIS A 260 9.21 9.29 6.20
N PHE A 261 7.92 9.47 6.05
CA PHE A 261 6.96 8.38 5.84
C PHE A 261 6.70 8.20 4.34
N PRO A 262 6.72 6.98 3.79
CA PRO A 262 6.40 6.74 2.37
C PRO A 262 4.89 6.78 2.14
N VAL A 263 4.30 7.97 2.29
CA VAL A 263 2.85 8.20 2.26
C VAL A 263 2.29 7.88 0.89
N ASP A 264 1.38 6.93 0.80
CA ASP A 264 0.70 6.53 -0.43
C ASP A 264 -0.82 6.77 -0.38
N ARG A 265 -1.36 7.08 0.80
CA ARG A 265 -2.78 7.42 1.03
C ARG A 265 -2.92 8.54 2.04
N VAL A 266 -3.94 9.34 1.85
CA VAL A 266 -4.29 10.44 2.76
C VAL A 266 -5.78 10.45 3.00
N ARG A 267 -6.20 10.62 4.26
CA ARG A 267 -7.59 10.86 4.67
C ARG A 267 -7.71 12.23 5.28
N LEU A 268 -8.82 12.89 5.02
CA LEU A 268 -9.18 14.14 5.68
C LEU A 268 -10.33 13.89 6.65
N GLN A 269 -10.15 14.27 7.90
CA GLN A 269 -11.22 14.31 8.90
C GLN A 269 -11.76 15.73 8.95
N LEU A 270 -12.99 15.91 8.48
CA LEU A 270 -13.66 17.21 8.45
C LEU A 270 -14.37 17.46 9.77
N PRO A 271 -14.24 18.67 10.36
CA PRO A 271 -14.85 19.00 11.66
C PRO A 271 -16.38 19.05 11.58
N GLU A 272 -16.93 19.59 10.49
CA GLU A 272 -18.37 19.83 10.37
C GLU A 272 -19.07 18.83 9.45
N LEU A 273 -20.31 18.51 9.82
CA LEU A 273 -21.21 17.69 9.00
C LEU A 273 -21.78 18.53 7.85
N ASN A 274 -22.19 17.87 6.78
CA ASN A 274 -22.71 18.48 5.55
C ASN A 274 -21.74 19.45 4.89
N THR A 275 -20.44 19.18 5.01
CA THR A 275 -19.36 19.91 4.37
C THR A 275 -18.97 19.25 3.07
N VAL A 276 -18.81 20.05 2.02
CA VAL A 276 -18.25 19.64 0.71
C VAL A 276 -17.28 20.73 0.26
N ALA A 277 -16.03 20.37 -0.02
CA ALA A 277 -15.03 21.33 -0.46
C ALA A 277 -14.07 20.73 -1.50
N GLN A 278 -13.66 21.55 -2.46
CA GLN A 278 -12.55 21.23 -3.35
C GLN A 278 -11.23 21.50 -2.64
N VAL A 279 -10.32 20.55 -2.70
CA VAL A 279 -9.04 20.60 -1.98
C VAL A 279 -7.86 20.27 -2.88
N GLN A 280 -6.72 20.83 -2.51
CA GLN A 280 -5.41 20.52 -3.08
C GLN A 280 -4.49 20.07 -1.94
N LEU A 281 -3.86 18.92 -2.10
CA LEU A 281 -2.80 18.43 -1.22
C LEU A 281 -1.45 18.73 -1.85
N LEU A 282 -0.59 19.42 -1.11
CA LEU A 282 0.75 19.79 -1.55
C LEU A 282 1.77 19.30 -0.50
N THR A 283 3.00 19.09 -0.95
CA THR A 283 4.09 18.64 -0.08
C THR A 283 5.39 19.36 -0.39
N ARG A 284 6.30 19.40 0.60
CA ARG A 284 7.68 19.86 0.45
C ARG A 284 8.57 19.22 1.50
N GLU A 285 9.85 19.13 1.23
CA GLU A 285 10.83 18.55 2.14
C GLU A 285 11.29 19.54 3.20
N ARG A 286 11.67 20.75 2.80
CA ARG A 286 12.19 21.78 3.68
C ARG A 286 11.26 22.99 3.72
N VAL A 287 11.37 23.75 4.79
CA VAL A 287 10.55 24.97 4.98
C VAL A 287 10.73 25.99 3.84
N ASP A 288 11.92 26.04 3.24
CA ASP A 288 12.24 26.99 2.15
C ASP A 288 11.95 26.42 0.75
N ASP A 289 11.60 25.14 0.64
CA ASP A 289 11.29 24.51 -0.64
C ASP A 289 9.93 24.99 -1.19
N ARG A 290 9.80 24.91 -2.52
CA ARG A 290 8.52 25.14 -3.19
C ARG A 290 7.55 24.02 -2.91
N TRP A 291 6.29 24.38 -2.69
CA TRP A 291 5.21 23.43 -2.59
C TRP A 291 4.97 22.70 -3.92
N ARG A 292 4.85 21.39 -3.88
CA ARG A 292 4.53 20.54 -5.03
C ARG A 292 3.16 19.91 -4.83
N LEU A 293 2.35 19.95 -5.87
CA LEU A 293 1.02 19.35 -5.87
C LEU A 293 1.15 17.80 -5.86
N VAL A 294 0.42 17.18 -4.96
CA VAL A 294 0.33 15.71 -4.79
C VAL A 294 -1.00 15.19 -5.29
N ALA A 295 -2.09 15.82 -4.86
CA ALA A 295 -3.44 15.39 -5.21
C ALA A 295 -4.41 16.57 -5.28
N LEU A 296 -5.43 16.41 -6.12
CA LEU A 296 -6.59 17.27 -6.28
C LEU A 296 -7.84 16.42 -6.05
N GLY A 297 -8.85 16.99 -5.43
CA GLY A 297 -10.13 16.28 -5.32
C GLY A 297 -11.18 17.03 -4.53
N ILE A 298 -12.28 16.34 -4.31
CA ILE A 298 -13.38 16.82 -3.49
C ILE A 298 -13.37 16.01 -2.20
N THR A 299 -13.40 16.71 -1.09
CA THR A 299 -13.60 16.10 0.23
C THR A 299 -14.99 16.44 0.74
N TYR A 300 -15.61 15.50 1.45
CA TYR A 300 -16.94 15.71 2.01
C TYR A 300 -17.18 14.85 3.26
N ARG A 301 -18.08 15.36 4.11
CA ARG A 301 -18.69 14.65 5.22
C ARG A 301 -20.17 15.01 5.23
N LEU A 302 -21.03 14.08 4.85
CA LEU A 302 -22.46 14.28 4.65
C LEU A 302 -23.26 13.41 5.63
N ALA A 303 -24.37 13.93 6.11
CA ALA A 303 -25.31 13.13 6.87
C ALA A 303 -25.96 12.08 5.96
N GLY A 304 -25.98 10.82 6.38
CA GLY A 304 -26.65 9.72 5.68
C GLY A 304 -27.54 8.93 6.63
N ASP A 305 -28.50 8.19 6.11
CA ASP A 305 -29.48 7.42 6.89
C ASP A 305 -28.86 6.34 7.78
N ALA A 306 -27.68 5.82 7.39
CA ALA A 306 -26.95 4.77 8.11
C ALA A 306 -25.69 5.28 8.80
N GLY A 307 -25.49 6.60 8.89
CA GLY A 307 -24.30 7.26 9.42
C GLY A 307 -23.66 8.22 8.44
N ASP A 308 -22.58 8.88 8.85
CA ASP A 308 -21.90 9.86 8.01
C ASP A 308 -21.28 9.21 6.76
N VAL A 309 -21.52 9.84 5.61
CA VAL A 309 -20.89 9.51 4.33
C VAL A 309 -19.67 10.41 4.17
N VAL A 310 -18.48 9.82 4.20
CA VAL A 310 -17.21 10.55 4.07
C VAL A 310 -16.55 10.31 2.73
N SER A 311 -15.75 11.28 2.28
CA SER A 311 -14.97 11.15 1.04
C SER A 311 -13.98 9.98 1.10
N PRO A 312 -13.69 9.34 -0.04
CA PRO A 312 -12.66 8.30 -0.12
C PRO A 312 -11.25 8.87 0.13
N GLU A 313 -10.31 7.98 0.35
CA GLU A 313 -8.91 8.32 0.52
C GLU A 313 -8.30 8.92 -0.76
N PHE A 314 -7.44 9.91 -0.61
CA PHE A 314 -6.64 10.44 -1.71
C PHE A 314 -5.41 9.55 -1.93
N ALA A 315 -5.14 9.22 -3.18
CA ALA A 315 -3.90 8.57 -3.57
C ALA A 315 -2.76 9.59 -3.61
N ALA A 316 -1.62 9.28 -2.99
CA ALA A 316 -0.48 10.16 -2.82
C ALA A 316 0.82 9.63 -3.42
N SER A 317 0.80 8.68 -4.34
CA SER A 317 1.94 8.19 -5.15
C SER A 317 3.29 8.08 -4.39
N SER A 318 3.29 7.60 -3.14
CA SER A 318 4.47 7.38 -2.30
C SER A 318 5.38 8.62 -2.14
N HIS A 319 4.91 9.60 -1.41
CA HIS A 319 5.65 10.81 -1.05
C HIS A 319 6.28 10.69 0.33
N SER A 320 7.58 10.98 0.46
CA SER A 320 8.32 10.92 1.74
C SER A 320 8.66 12.28 2.32
N GLU A 321 8.10 13.34 1.78
CA GLU A 321 8.33 14.70 2.24
C GLU A 321 7.68 14.95 3.59
N ARG A 322 8.38 15.72 4.42
CA ARG A 322 7.98 15.98 5.80
C ARG A 322 6.80 16.92 5.94
N TYR A 323 6.73 17.99 5.14
CA TYR A 323 5.73 19.04 5.30
C TYR A 323 4.61 18.91 4.27
N TRP A 324 3.38 18.96 4.77
CA TRP A 324 2.17 18.88 3.97
C TRP A 324 1.33 20.14 4.12
N MET A 325 0.64 20.51 3.06
CA MET A 325 -0.30 21.62 3.04
C MET A 325 -1.59 21.19 2.37
N LEU A 326 -2.69 21.46 3.02
CA LEU A 326 -4.02 21.39 2.44
C LEU A 326 -4.45 22.81 2.07
N LYS A 327 -4.82 23.01 0.80
CA LYS A 327 -5.51 24.20 0.32
C LYS A 327 -6.95 23.88 0.03
N VAL A 328 -7.85 24.67 0.58
CA VAL A 328 -9.30 24.49 0.48
C VAL A 328 -9.89 25.65 -0.30
N ASP A 329 -10.71 25.36 -1.32
CA ASP A 329 -11.49 26.38 -1.99
C ASP A 329 -12.55 26.96 -1.02
N GLN A 330 -12.48 28.25 -0.81
CA GLN A 330 -13.34 28.97 0.14
C GLN A 330 -14.70 29.38 -0.44
N LYS A 331 -14.93 29.18 -1.74
CA LYS A 331 -16.18 29.60 -2.41
C LYS A 331 -17.44 28.95 -1.85
N GLY A 332 -17.32 27.72 -1.32
CA GLY A 332 -18.40 26.99 -0.71
C GLY A 332 -18.47 27.09 0.82
N GLY A 333 -17.80 28.08 1.45
CA GLY A 333 -17.74 28.20 2.92
C GLY A 333 -16.56 27.46 3.57
N GLY A 334 -15.71 26.79 2.80
CA GLY A 334 -14.52 26.09 3.30
C GLY A 334 -14.85 24.78 4.02
N LEU A 335 -14.12 24.49 5.11
CA LEU A 335 -14.30 23.26 5.92
C LEU A 335 -15.09 23.50 7.22
N GLY A 336 -15.60 24.71 7.43
CA GLY A 336 -16.30 25.10 8.67
C GLY A 336 -15.32 25.46 9.79
N ALA A 337 -15.88 25.61 11.00
CA ALA A 337 -15.13 25.88 12.21
C ALA A 337 -14.70 24.59 12.88
N GLY A 338 -13.44 24.51 13.32
CA GLY A 338 -12.91 23.39 14.05
C GLY A 338 -11.54 22.93 13.58
N GLU A 339 -11.05 21.88 14.21
CA GLU A 339 -9.73 21.31 13.90
C GLU A 339 -9.80 20.43 12.66
N VAL A 340 -8.99 20.76 11.64
CA VAL A 340 -8.80 19.93 10.47
C VAL A 340 -7.71 18.92 10.74
N ARG A 341 -8.01 17.64 10.62
CA ARG A 341 -7.05 16.55 10.79
C ARG A 341 -6.76 15.86 9.47
N LEU A 342 -5.49 15.63 9.24
CA LEU A 342 -4.97 14.86 8.12
C LEU A 342 -4.44 13.54 8.65
N GLU A 343 -4.89 12.43 8.12
CA GLU A 343 -4.29 11.12 8.39
C GLU A 343 -3.45 10.71 7.19
N ILE A 344 -2.16 10.54 7.41
CA ILE A 344 -1.25 9.96 6.40
C ILE A 344 -1.21 8.45 6.57
N GLY A 345 -1.30 7.74 5.44
CA GLY A 345 -1.28 6.29 5.37
C GLY A 345 -0.11 5.79 4.53
N TRP A 346 0.56 4.74 5.00
CA TRP A 346 1.65 4.10 4.27
C TRP A 346 1.68 2.60 4.52
N LEU A 347 2.36 1.88 3.64
CA LEU A 347 2.69 0.47 3.85
C LEU A 347 4.02 0.39 4.61
N PRO A 348 4.03 -0.13 5.86
CA PRO A 348 5.26 -0.25 6.62
C PRO A 348 6.30 -1.09 5.88
N HIS A 349 7.54 -0.62 5.84
CA HIS A 349 8.65 -1.40 5.32
C HIS A 349 8.98 -2.58 6.23
N GLU A 350 9.38 -3.69 5.64
CA GLU A 350 10.04 -4.79 6.34
C GLU A 350 11.52 -4.81 5.95
N LEU A 351 12.38 -5.05 6.94
CA LEU A 351 13.79 -5.29 6.71
C LEU A 351 14.08 -6.78 6.90
N VAL A 352 14.87 -7.32 5.98
CA VAL A 352 15.45 -8.66 6.08
C VAL A 352 16.96 -8.50 6.23
N PHE A 353 17.58 -9.22 7.18
CA PHE A 353 19.02 -9.19 7.35
C PHE A 353 19.62 -10.59 7.52
N ALA A 354 20.87 -10.74 7.09
CA ALA A 354 21.63 -11.97 7.32
C ALA A 354 22.21 -11.94 8.74
N ALA A 355 21.99 -13.01 9.51
CA ALA A 355 22.44 -13.12 10.91
C ALA A 355 23.95 -13.42 11.02
N ARG A 356 24.78 -12.55 10.44
CA ARG A 356 26.24 -12.69 10.50
C ARG A 356 26.77 -12.32 11.88
N GLY A 357 27.59 -13.16 12.46
CA GLY A 357 28.19 -12.93 13.79
C GLY A 357 27.28 -13.40 14.92
N VAL A 358 27.47 -12.83 16.10
CA VAL A 358 26.81 -13.25 17.34
C VAL A 358 25.75 -12.20 17.75
N PRO A 359 24.53 -12.63 18.19
CA PRO A 359 23.56 -11.73 18.80
C PRO A 359 24.08 -11.16 20.15
N PRO A 360 23.54 -10.06 20.66
CA PRO A 360 22.35 -9.37 20.16
C PRO A 360 22.62 -8.53 18.91
N PHE A 361 21.59 -8.45 18.04
CA PHE A 361 21.61 -7.53 16.91
C PHE A 361 21.02 -6.18 17.30
N THR A 362 21.50 -5.12 16.66
CA THR A 362 21.09 -3.74 16.96
C THR A 362 20.72 -3.01 15.68
N LEU A 363 19.52 -2.46 15.59
CA LEU A 363 19.13 -1.50 14.57
C LEU A 363 19.67 -0.13 14.97
N ALA A 364 20.33 0.59 14.06
CA ALA A 364 20.81 1.95 14.25
C ALA A 364 20.40 2.84 13.07
N TYR A 365 20.06 4.12 13.35
CA TYR A 365 19.63 5.10 12.34
C TYR A 365 19.80 6.54 12.85
N GLY A 366 19.60 7.53 11.98
CA GLY A 366 19.72 8.94 12.33
C GLY A 366 21.13 9.47 12.16
N ASN A 367 21.88 8.98 11.15
CA ASN A 367 23.17 9.52 10.75
C ASN A 367 23.10 10.12 9.35
N ASP A 368 23.09 11.44 9.25
CA ASP A 368 23.00 12.20 7.99
C ASP A 368 24.22 12.05 7.07
N LYS A 369 25.35 11.60 7.63
CA LYS A 369 26.60 11.35 6.90
C LYS A 369 26.67 9.93 6.31
N SER A 370 25.81 9.03 6.76
CA SER A 370 25.78 7.65 6.26
C SER A 370 25.37 7.59 4.79
N MET A 371 26.08 6.78 4.03
CA MET A 371 25.69 6.41 2.68
C MET A 371 24.54 5.37 2.72
N PRO A 372 23.73 5.22 1.65
CA PRO A 372 22.71 4.18 1.60
C PRO A 372 23.30 2.80 1.86
N GLY A 373 22.81 2.11 2.91
CA GLY A 373 23.39 0.86 3.40
C GLY A 373 22.62 -0.40 3.00
N ALA A 374 21.40 -0.27 2.46
CA ALA A 374 20.61 -1.42 2.06
C ALA A 374 21.18 -2.08 0.80
N ALA A 375 21.35 -3.39 0.84
CA ALA A 375 21.71 -4.20 -0.32
C ALA A 375 20.45 -4.61 -1.13
N PRO A 376 20.58 -5.00 -2.40
CA PRO A 376 19.49 -5.63 -3.12
C PRO A 376 18.98 -6.89 -2.40
N LEU A 377 17.68 -7.11 -2.35
CA LEU A 377 17.08 -8.24 -1.64
C LEU A 377 17.64 -9.59 -2.09
N ALA A 378 17.89 -9.77 -3.38
CA ALA A 378 18.47 -11.01 -3.94
C ALA A 378 19.89 -11.29 -3.43
N VAL A 379 20.62 -10.27 -2.97
CA VAL A 379 21.96 -10.43 -2.38
C VAL A 379 21.86 -10.88 -0.93
N VAL A 380 20.91 -10.31 -0.18
CA VAL A 380 20.72 -10.65 1.24
C VAL A 380 19.97 -11.99 1.37
N LEU A 381 19.02 -12.26 0.51
CA LEU A 381 18.17 -13.46 0.52
C LEU A 381 18.26 -14.20 -0.83
N PRO A 382 19.38 -14.86 -1.11
CA PRO A 382 19.56 -15.56 -2.37
C PRO A 382 18.60 -16.74 -2.49
N GLN A 383 18.05 -16.93 -3.70
CA GLN A 383 17.29 -18.13 -4.02
C GLN A 383 18.22 -19.34 -4.02
N ARG A 384 17.79 -20.41 -3.40
CA ARG A 384 18.51 -21.69 -3.41
C ARG A 384 18.39 -22.37 -4.78
N PRO A 385 19.33 -23.25 -5.12
CA PRO A 385 19.24 -24.01 -6.37
C PRO A 385 17.98 -24.88 -6.49
N ASP A 386 17.40 -25.29 -5.37
CA ASP A 386 16.14 -26.02 -5.26
C ASP A 386 14.89 -25.13 -5.38
N GLY A 387 15.07 -23.83 -5.63
CA GLY A 387 13.99 -22.84 -5.71
C GLY A 387 13.39 -22.46 -4.34
N ALA A 388 13.88 -23.03 -3.25
CA ALA A 388 13.40 -22.69 -1.91
C ALA A 388 13.96 -21.33 -1.45
N THR A 389 13.12 -20.49 -0.90
CA THR A 389 13.54 -19.28 -0.20
C THR A 389 13.95 -19.62 1.23
N PRO A 390 15.08 -19.11 1.76
CA PRO A 390 15.45 -19.29 3.14
C PRO A 390 14.32 -18.87 4.10
N SER A 391 14.14 -19.61 5.18
CA SER A 391 13.19 -19.22 6.23
C SER A 391 13.64 -17.90 6.87
N THR A 392 12.72 -16.94 6.99
CA THR A 392 12.96 -15.64 7.61
C THR A 392 12.01 -15.43 8.79
N PRO A 393 12.29 -16.03 9.96
CA PRO A 393 11.44 -15.83 11.13
C PRO A 393 11.38 -14.34 11.52
N VAL A 394 10.26 -13.96 12.12
CA VAL A 394 10.02 -12.58 12.53
C VAL A 394 10.80 -12.29 13.81
N ALA A 395 11.62 -11.27 13.78
CA ALA A 395 12.27 -10.68 14.93
C ALA A 395 11.47 -9.45 15.42
N THR A 396 11.69 -9.07 16.67
CA THR A 396 11.07 -7.89 17.29
C THR A 396 12.10 -6.82 17.58
N VAL A 397 11.79 -5.56 17.26
CA VAL A 397 12.61 -4.41 17.63
C VAL A 397 12.20 -3.96 19.03
N GLY A 398 13.15 -3.86 19.93
CA GLY A 398 12.95 -3.44 21.31
C GLY A 398 12.85 -1.93 21.46
N ALA A 399 12.95 -1.45 22.70
CA ALA A 399 12.88 -0.03 23.01
C ALA A 399 14.02 0.74 22.34
N ILE A 400 13.67 1.89 21.75
CA ILE A 400 14.63 2.76 21.07
C ILE A 400 15.34 3.64 22.10
N ALA A 401 16.64 3.60 22.07
CA ALA A 401 17.53 4.48 22.84
C ALA A 401 18.00 5.62 21.94
N ALA A 402 17.80 6.85 22.40
CA ALA A 402 18.40 8.03 21.77
C ALA A 402 19.75 8.33 22.42
N ARG A 403 20.73 8.76 21.62
CA ARG A 403 22.01 9.26 22.14
C ARG A 403 21.77 10.54 22.95
N ALA A 404 22.49 10.73 24.04
CA ALA A 404 22.26 11.80 25.01
C ALA A 404 22.28 13.23 24.44
N ASP A 405 23.00 13.43 23.34
CA ASP A 405 23.08 14.70 22.60
C ASP A 405 21.97 14.85 21.53
N THR A 406 21.14 13.83 21.35
CA THR A 406 20.04 13.84 20.38
C THR A 406 18.76 14.30 21.06
N SER A 407 18.43 15.58 20.90
CA SER A 407 17.13 16.11 21.34
C SER A 407 16.02 15.60 20.40
N PHE A 408 15.31 14.57 20.81
CA PHE A 408 14.03 14.17 20.18
C PHE A 408 12.95 15.17 20.59
N ALA A 409 13.16 16.42 20.22
CA ALA A 409 12.08 17.39 20.35
C ALA A 409 11.19 17.27 19.10
N ALA A 410 10.12 16.50 19.22
CA ALA A 410 8.92 16.81 18.49
C ALA A 410 8.59 18.29 18.83
N GLN A 411 9.04 19.21 18.00
CA GLN A 411 8.77 20.63 18.16
C GLN A 411 7.75 21.08 17.09
N PRO A 412 6.46 20.72 17.24
CA PRO A 412 5.43 21.21 16.33
C PRO A 412 5.36 22.74 16.36
N LEU A 413 5.76 23.37 17.49
CA LEU A 413 5.74 24.82 17.66
C LEU A 413 6.89 25.57 16.95
N ARG A 414 8.03 24.96 16.75
CA ARG A 414 9.12 25.57 15.96
C ARG A 414 8.75 25.72 14.49
N PHE A 415 8.07 24.77 13.92
CA PHE A 415 7.60 24.79 12.54
C PHE A 415 6.71 26.00 12.23
N VAL A 416 5.72 26.29 13.09
CA VAL A 416 4.83 27.44 12.92
C VAL A 416 5.59 28.74 13.09
N ARG A 417 6.52 28.81 14.03
CA ARG A 417 7.35 29.99 14.27
C ARG A 417 8.33 30.27 13.13
N GLU A 418 9.01 29.27 12.60
CA GLU A 418 9.89 29.42 11.44
C GLU A 418 9.15 29.84 10.16
N LEU A 419 7.93 29.35 9.97
CA LEU A 419 7.08 29.74 8.83
C LEU A 419 6.60 31.19 8.93
N THR A 420 6.39 31.72 10.14
CA THR A 420 5.94 33.09 10.36
C THR A 420 7.08 34.11 10.40
N GLU A 421 8.21 33.80 11.02
CA GLU A 421 9.25 34.78 11.32
C GLU A 421 10.20 35.07 10.12
N ARG A 422 10.60 34.08 9.31
CA ARG A 422 11.60 34.32 8.24
C ARG A 422 11.15 35.21 7.08
N ARG A 423 9.86 35.32 6.84
CA ARG A 423 9.38 36.13 5.69
C ARG A 423 9.34 37.63 5.98
N ASP A 424 9.26 38.02 7.23
CA ASP A 424 9.17 39.40 7.63
C ASP A 424 10.54 40.10 7.62
N VAL A 425 11.60 39.41 8.02
CA VAL A 425 12.97 39.97 7.98
C VAL A 425 13.39 40.37 6.57
N ARG A 426 13.05 39.58 5.54
CA ARG A 426 13.37 39.89 4.15
C ARG A 426 12.57 41.10 3.61
N LYS A 427 11.32 41.22 4.01
CA LYS A 427 10.49 42.41 3.70
C LYS A 427 11.04 43.64 4.40
N TRP A 428 11.38 43.55 5.68
CA TRP A 428 11.95 44.66 6.43
C TRP A 428 13.30 45.09 5.88
N LEU A 429 14.16 44.18 5.42
CA LEU A 429 15.41 44.53 4.73
C LEU A 429 15.16 45.23 3.38
N LEU A 430 14.18 44.79 2.61
CA LEU A 430 13.82 45.44 1.37
C LEU A 430 13.22 46.83 1.61
N TRP A 431 12.32 46.99 2.60
CA TRP A 431 11.80 48.30 2.97
C TRP A 431 12.89 49.22 3.55
N GLY A 432 13.80 48.67 4.36
CA GLY A 432 14.95 49.40 4.86
C GLY A 432 15.88 49.93 3.75
N ALA A 433 16.17 49.08 2.77
CA ALA A 433 16.96 49.44 1.59
C ALA A 433 16.26 50.51 0.73
N LEU A 434 14.93 50.42 0.55
CA LEU A 434 14.14 51.42 -0.18
C LEU A 434 14.17 52.77 0.52
N VAL A 435 13.92 52.81 1.83
CA VAL A 435 13.96 54.06 2.62
C VAL A 435 15.37 54.69 2.61
N ALA A 436 16.42 53.86 2.76
CA ALA A 436 17.79 54.34 2.67
C ALA A 436 18.11 54.93 1.29
N GLY A 437 17.64 54.31 0.20
CA GLY A 437 17.78 54.84 -1.16
C GLY A 437 17.06 56.20 -1.36
N VAL A 438 15.84 56.33 -0.83
CA VAL A 438 15.09 57.59 -0.87
C VAL A 438 15.79 58.70 -0.07
N LEU A 439 16.33 58.39 1.11
CA LEU A 439 17.08 59.35 1.93
C LEU A 439 18.37 59.81 1.24
N VAL A 440 19.10 58.91 0.56
CA VAL A 440 20.29 59.27 -0.22
C VAL A 440 19.92 60.21 -1.38
N LEU A 441 18.86 59.91 -2.11
CA LEU A 441 18.37 60.79 -3.21
C LEU A 441 17.93 62.15 -2.68
N ALA A 442 17.19 62.22 -1.57
CA ALA A 442 16.79 63.46 -0.93
C ALA A 442 18.01 64.28 -0.46
N TRP A 443 19.01 63.61 0.12
CA TRP A 443 20.27 64.28 0.51
C TRP A 443 21.04 64.84 -0.70
N MET A 444 21.16 64.10 -1.79
CA MET A 444 21.78 64.57 -3.04
C MET A 444 21.02 65.74 -3.63
N ALA A 445 19.69 65.70 -3.66
CA ALA A 445 18.86 66.79 -4.15
C ALA A 445 19.03 68.07 -3.29
N MET A 446 19.03 67.94 -1.95
CA MET A 446 19.32 69.04 -1.06
C MET A 446 20.72 69.65 -1.23
N ARG A 447 21.71 68.78 -1.45
CA ARG A 447 23.08 69.21 -1.72
C ARG A 447 23.19 70.04 -3.03
N LEU A 448 22.57 69.55 -4.09
CA LEU A 448 22.48 70.27 -5.38
C LEU A 448 21.76 71.62 -5.26
N LEU A 449 20.67 71.69 -4.52
CA LEU A 449 19.95 72.94 -4.28
C LEU A 449 20.79 73.97 -3.47
N ARG A 450 21.63 73.46 -2.51
CA ARG A 450 22.56 74.34 -1.79
C ARG A 450 23.73 74.83 -2.64
N GLU A 451 24.18 74.05 -3.63
CA GLU A 451 25.20 74.51 -4.60
C GLU A 451 24.68 75.47 -5.62
N LEU A 452 23.43 75.38 -6.04
CA LEU A 452 22.77 76.30 -6.96
C LEU A 452 22.32 77.62 -6.31
N GLY A 453 22.20 77.68 -4.98
CA GLY A 453 21.78 78.85 -4.22
C GLY A 453 22.92 79.75 -3.72
N LYS A 454 24.19 79.59 -4.12
CA LYS A 454 25.25 80.55 -3.82
C LYS A 454 25.28 81.62 -4.84
N PRO A 455 24.96 82.89 -4.46
CA PRO A 455 25.10 84.06 -5.38
C PRO A 455 26.59 84.30 -5.66
N SER A 456 26.89 84.47 -6.91
CA SER A 456 28.18 84.87 -7.46
C SER A 456 28.62 86.28 -7.00
#